data_aff8937e7300f7ffee2b9af79cd663a0
#
_entry.id   aff8937e7300f7ffee2b9af79cd663a0
#
_cell.length_a   1.000
_cell.length_b   1.000
_cell.length_c   1.000
_cell.angle_alpha   90.00
_cell.angle_beta   90.00
_cell.angle_gamma   90.00
#
_symmetry.space_group_name_H-M   'P 1'
#
loop_
_entity.id
_entity.type
_entity.pdbx_description
1 polymer ?
#
loop_
_entity_poly.entity_id
_entity_poly.type
_entity_poly.pdbx_seq_one_letter_code
_entity_poly.pdbx_strand_id
1 'polypeptide(L)'
;MSEWDFLWDLEGQELIDAMTSGGTYDDWAYIERMERKQYGFDDDDYYDDDYYDEPSAKKNTMVFIDAENVSSTHVASIENEIWDIGNVAEVRYYAMQKDPATANWKSTIKEYGYKPILMAGEREKNKIDNKIIRDAKKVLNENKSIDIFVIVSRDGDYTELVRFLRSNRKRVVILAPKNTSKKLKNASSESRTIKNRRRK
;
A
#
# COMPACT_ATOMS: atom_id res chain seq x y z
N MET A 1 27.79 -44.71 -33.44
CA MET A 1 27.50 -44.10 -32.14
C MET A 1 28.49 -42.98 -31.98
N SER A 2 28.05 -41.79 -32.08
CA SER A 2 28.88 -40.58 -32.00
C SER A 2 29.17 -40.26 -30.54
N GLU A 3 30.32 -39.66 -30.30
CA GLU A 3 30.82 -39.23 -28.99
C GLU A 3 29.91 -38.28 -28.21
N TRP A 4 28.76 -37.96 -28.78
CA TRP A 4 27.75 -37.03 -28.24
C TRP A 4 26.63 -37.71 -27.45
N ASP A 5 26.50 -39.04 -27.51
CA ASP A 5 25.43 -39.80 -26.82
C ASP A 5 25.70 -40.01 -25.31
N PHE A 6 26.90 -39.70 -24.83
CA PHE A 6 27.29 -39.94 -23.41
C PHE A 6 27.18 -38.73 -22.51
N LEU A 7 26.98 -37.52 -23.06
CA LEU A 7 26.84 -36.29 -22.26
C LEU A 7 25.41 -35.97 -21.80
N TRP A 8 24.45 -36.85 -22.11
CA TRP A 8 23.04 -36.69 -21.71
C TRP A 8 22.69 -37.44 -20.41
N ASP A 9 23.65 -37.95 -19.67
CA ASP A 9 23.38 -39.07 -18.75
C ASP A 9 23.16 -38.72 -17.27
N LEU A 10 23.29 -37.49 -16.81
CA LEU A 10 22.91 -37.15 -15.43
C LEU A 10 22.40 -35.70 -15.31
N GLU A 11 23.09 -34.76 -15.97
CA GLU A 11 22.74 -33.35 -15.89
C GLU A 11 21.45 -33.00 -16.67
N GLY A 12 21.18 -33.76 -17.77
CA GLY A 12 19.98 -33.58 -18.55
C GLY A 12 18.69 -34.04 -17.87
N GLN A 13 18.77 -35.05 -17.00
CA GLN A 13 17.62 -35.57 -16.28
C GLN A 13 17.20 -34.60 -15.14
N GLU A 14 18.20 -34.03 -14.44
CA GLU A 14 17.93 -32.98 -13.42
C GLU A 14 17.31 -31.71 -14.05
N LEU A 15 17.72 -31.36 -15.27
CA LEU A 15 17.15 -30.24 -16.02
C LEU A 15 15.68 -30.50 -16.39
N ILE A 16 15.35 -31.70 -16.84
CA ILE A 16 13.98 -32.08 -17.17
C ILE A 16 13.11 -32.14 -15.92
N ASP A 17 13.63 -32.62 -14.82
CA ASP A 17 12.90 -32.67 -13.54
C ASP A 17 12.64 -31.28 -12.96
N ALA A 18 13.60 -30.36 -13.06
CA ALA A 18 13.41 -28.97 -12.69
C ALA A 18 12.34 -28.26 -13.57
N MET A 19 12.36 -28.51 -14.88
CA MET A 19 11.38 -27.92 -15.82
C MET A 19 9.96 -28.48 -15.63
N THR A 20 9.82 -29.74 -15.17
CA THR A 20 8.52 -30.40 -15.02
C THR A 20 7.92 -30.30 -13.61
N SER A 21 8.73 -30.04 -12.59
CA SER A 21 8.31 -29.96 -11.18
C SER A 21 7.99 -28.55 -10.69
N GLY A 22 8.04 -27.53 -11.56
CA GLY A 22 7.81 -26.12 -11.15
C GLY A 22 8.98 -25.56 -10.35
N GLY A 23 10.20 -25.74 -10.87
CA GLY A 23 11.47 -25.38 -10.25
C GLY A 23 11.50 -24.03 -9.55
N THR A 24 12.26 -23.94 -8.48
CA THR A 24 12.47 -22.74 -7.70
C THR A 24 13.38 -21.74 -8.45
N TYR A 25 13.42 -20.49 -8.00
CA TYR A 25 14.34 -19.47 -8.54
C TYR A 25 15.82 -19.93 -8.52
N ASP A 26 16.20 -20.67 -7.51
CA ASP A 26 17.57 -21.21 -7.37
C ASP A 26 17.88 -22.26 -8.45
N ASP A 27 16.89 -23.07 -8.87
CA ASP A 27 17.04 -24.07 -9.92
C ASP A 27 17.26 -23.39 -11.28
N TRP A 28 16.54 -22.30 -11.57
CA TRP A 28 16.74 -21.53 -12.80
C TRP A 28 18.09 -20.82 -12.85
N ALA A 29 18.56 -20.27 -11.73
CA ALA A 29 19.87 -19.63 -11.63
C ALA A 29 21.01 -20.65 -11.83
N TYR A 30 20.82 -21.87 -11.37
CA TYR A 30 21.76 -22.98 -11.59
C TYR A 30 21.84 -23.35 -13.09
N ILE A 31 20.69 -23.50 -13.76
CA ILE A 31 20.60 -23.79 -15.20
C ILE A 31 21.31 -22.71 -16.02
N GLU A 32 21.01 -21.45 -15.76
CA GLU A 32 21.62 -20.33 -16.47
C GLU A 32 23.15 -20.29 -16.30
N ARG A 33 23.66 -20.62 -15.11
CA ARG A 33 25.11 -20.71 -14.84
C ARG A 33 25.76 -21.85 -15.62
N MET A 34 25.08 -22.98 -15.77
CA MET A 34 25.59 -24.14 -16.53
C MET A 34 25.61 -23.84 -18.03
N GLU A 35 24.58 -23.20 -18.56
CA GLU A 35 24.55 -22.77 -19.97
C GLU A 35 25.69 -21.78 -20.29
N ARG A 36 25.98 -20.82 -19.40
CA ARG A 36 27.10 -19.87 -19.55
C ARG A 36 28.45 -20.56 -19.62
N LYS A 37 28.67 -21.56 -18.75
CA LYS A 37 29.91 -22.37 -18.77
C LYS A 37 30.07 -23.17 -20.06
N GLN A 38 28.98 -23.67 -20.59
CA GLN A 38 29.00 -24.49 -21.81
C GLN A 38 29.31 -23.63 -23.06
N TYR A 39 28.92 -22.37 -23.09
CA TYR A 39 29.15 -21.45 -24.21
C TYR A 39 30.38 -20.57 -24.06
N GLY A 40 31.23 -20.79 -23.04
CA GLY A 40 32.54 -20.14 -22.88
C GLY A 40 32.49 -18.66 -22.54
N PHE A 41 31.47 -18.21 -21.83
CA PHE A 41 31.43 -16.90 -21.24
C PHE A 41 32.23 -16.94 -19.92
N ASP A 42 33.41 -16.29 -19.91
CA ASP A 42 34.25 -16.21 -18.72
C ASP A 42 33.53 -15.42 -17.62
N ASP A 43 33.58 -15.93 -16.38
CA ASP A 43 32.89 -15.41 -15.19
C ASP A 43 33.43 -14.02 -14.72
N ASP A 44 34.46 -13.46 -15.36
CA ASP A 44 35.20 -12.32 -14.85
C ASP A 44 34.74 -10.94 -15.36
N ASP A 45 33.80 -10.86 -16.33
CA ASP A 45 33.47 -9.58 -17.00
C ASP A 45 32.03 -9.08 -16.81
N TYR A 46 31.20 -9.70 -15.97
CA TYR A 46 29.82 -9.19 -15.80
C TYR A 46 29.27 -9.40 -14.38
N TYR A 47 29.92 -8.78 -13.40
CA TYR A 47 29.22 -8.30 -12.22
C TYR A 47 28.78 -6.85 -12.52
N ASP A 48 27.88 -6.69 -13.46
CA ASP A 48 26.96 -5.59 -13.38
C ASP A 48 26.00 -5.97 -12.27
N ASP A 49 26.23 -5.42 -11.07
CA ASP A 49 25.28 -5.38 -9.98
C ASP A 49 24.05 -4.55 -10.40
N ASP A 50 23.41 -4.89 -11.50
CA ASP A 50 22.00 -4.67 -11.68
C ASP A 50 21.30 -5.59 -10.68
N TYR A 51 21.45 -5.20 -9.42
CA TYR A 51 20.57 -5.54 -8.32
C TYR A 51 19.14 -5.42 -8.86
N TYR A 52 18.59 -6.54 -9.32
CA TYR A 52 17.15 -6.65 -9.50
C TYR A 52 16.58 -6.37 -8.13
N ASP A 53 16.27 -5.08 -7.93
CA ASP A 53 15.51 -4.62 -6.78
C ASP A 53 14.22 -5.45 -6.84
N GLU A 54 14.19 -6.57 -6.11
CA GLU A 54 12.97 -7.33 -5.91
C GLU A 54 11.91 -6.28 -5.62
N PRO A 55 10.80 -6.18 -6.36
CA PRO A 55 9.84 -5.11 -6.18
C PRO A 55 9.47 -5.14 -4.72
N SER A 56 10.07 -4.23 -3.94
CA SER A 56 10.06 -4.23 -2.48
C SER A 56 8.62 -4.42 -2.06
N ALA A 57 8.33 -5.51 -1.34
CA ALA A 57 6.97 -5.96 -1.06
C ALA A 57 6.14 -4.75 -0.64
N LYS A 58 5.07 -4.46 -1.39
CA LYS A 58 4.28 -3.23 -1.18
C LYS A 58 3.93 -3.13 0.29
N LYS A 59 4.34 -2.05 0.94
CA LYS A 59 4.15 -1.82 2.37
C LYS A 59 2.68 -1.78 2.72
N ASN A 60 2.28 -2.42 3.82
CA ASN A 60 0.90 -2.47 4.25
C ASN A 60 0.40 -1.10 4.71
N THR A 61 -0.76 -0.74 4.21
CA THR A 61 -1.36 0.59 4.34
C THR A 61 -2.68 0.52 5.07
N MET A 62 -2.85 1.38 6.07
CA MET A 62 -4.11 1.61 6.77
C MET A 62 -4.67 2.97 6.43
N VAL A 63 -5.95 3.05 6.04
CA VAL A 63 -6.59 4.27 5.58
C VAL A 63 -7.71 4.72 6.52
N PHE A 64 -7.70 6.00 6.90
CA PHE A 64 -8.69 6.65 7.76
C PHE A 64 -9.36 7.80 7.02
N ILE A 65 -10.64 7.66 6.70
CA ILE A 65 -11.43 8.67 5.97
C ILE A 65 -12.31 9.46 6.93
N ASP A 66 -12.03 10.73 7.05
CA ASP A 66 -12.86 11.70 7.76
C ASP A 66 -13.95 12.22 6.81
N ALA A 67 -15.14 11.67 6.91
CA ALA A 67 -16.26 12.00 6.03
C ALA A 67 -16.92 13.34 6.33
N GLU A 68 -16.65 13.96 7.45
CA GLU A 68 -17.09 15.34 7.73
C GLU A 68 -16.28 16.36 6.93
N ASN A 69 -15.01 16.04 6.69
CA ASN A 69 -14.05 16.91 6.00
C ASN A 69 -13.88 16.61 4.51
N VAL A 70 -14.29 15.40 4.07
CA VAL A 70 -14.13 14.95 2.68
C VAL A 70 -15.42 14.37 2.15
N SER A 71 -15.89 14.86 1.01
CA SER A 71 -17.10 14.38 0.34
C SER A 71 -16.87 13.06 -0.41
N SER A 72 -17.93 12.24 -0.53
CA SER A 72 -17.94 11.03 -1.37
C SER A 72 -17.64 11.29 -2.86
N THR A 73 -17.78 12.53 -3.33
CA THR A 73 -17.39 12.89 -4.70
C THR A 73 -15.90 12.74 -5.01
N HIS A 74 -15.07 12.60 -3.99
CA HIS A 74 -13.62 12.39 -4.13
C HIS A 74 -13.23 10.92 -4.17
N VAL A 75 -14.16 9.97 -3.99
CA VAL A 75 -13.84 8.54 -3.81
C VAL A 75 -12.98 7.96 -4.92
N ALA A 76 -13.30 8.24 -6.18
CA ALA A 76 -12.51 7.73 -7.30
C ALA A 76 -11.06 8.23 -7.28
N SER A 77 -10.82 9.45 -6.79
CA SER A 77 -9.46 9.98 -6.61
C SER A 77 -8.78 9.38 -5.38
N ILE A 78 -9.53 9.10 -4.31
CA ILE A 78 -9.01 8.42 -3.12
C ILE A 78 -8.54 7.02 -3.51
N GLU A 79 -9.37 6.24 -4.20
CA GLU A 79 -9.04 4.89 -4.65
C GLU A 79 -7.75 4.86 -5.48
N ASN A 80 -7.65 5.70 -6.51
CA ASN A 80 -6.46 5.77 -7.33
C ASN A 80 -5.20 6.06 -6.51
N GLU A 81 -5.27 6.97 -5.54
CA GLU A 81 -4.12 7.34 -4.72
C GLU A 81 -3.73 6.23 -3.73
N ILE A 82 -4.70 5.57 -3.07
CA ILE A 82 -4.37 4.53 -2.09
C ILE A 82 -3.76 3.29 -2.73
N TRP A 83 -4.18 2.93 -3.95
CA TRP A 83 -3.61 1.83 -4.72
C TRP A 83 -2.14 2.08 -5.12
N ASP A 84 -1.80 3.34 -5.40
CA ASP A 84 -0.43 3.75 -5.73
C ASP A 84 0.48 3.81 -4.48
N ILE A 85 -0.09 4.11 -3.31
CA ILE A 85 0.67 4.28 -2.06
C ILE A 85 1.21 2.95 -1.52
N GLY A 86 0.43 1.87 -1.57
CA GLY A 86 0.84 0.59 -1.02
C GLY A 86 -0.23 -0.51 -1.05
N ASN A 87 0.01 -1.59 -0.32
CA ASN A 87 -0.95 -2.68 -0.14
C ASN A 87 -1.99 -2.29 0.91
N VAL A 88 -3.24 -2.08 0.49
CA VAL A 88 -4.31 -1.61 1.38
C VAL A 88 -4.82 -2.75 2.26
N ALA A 89 -4.52 -2.70 3.56
CA ALA A 89 -4.97 -3.67 4.53
C ALA A 89 -6.43 -3.42 4.97
N GLU A 90 -6.79 -2.17 5.23
CA GLU A 90 -8.16 -1.79 5.59
C GLU A 90 -8.39 -0.30 5.31
N VAL A 91 -9.59 0.03 4.86
CA VAL A 91 -10.08 1.40 4.75
C VAL A 91 -11.21 1.62 5.75
N ARG A 92 -11.03 2.53 6.69
CA ARG A 92 -12.04 2.95 7.67
C ARG A 92 -12.65 4.27 7.30
N TYR A 93 -13.97 4.31 7.30
CA TYR A 93 -14.77 5.50 7.05
C TYR A 93 -15.45 5.96 8.34
N TYR A 94 -15.24 7.20 8.73
CA TYR A 94 -15.74 7.76 9.99
C TYR A 94 -16.79 8.82 9.74
N ALA A 95 -17.96 8.67 10.36
CA ALA A 95 -19.07 9.63 10.23
C ALA A 95 -20.03 9.57 11.44
N MET A 96 -20.84 10.61 11.59
CA MET A 96 -21.99 10.53 12.50
C MET A 96 -23.12 9.72 11.84
N GLN A 97 -23.75 8.83 12.61
CA GLN A 97 -24.78 7.91 12.10
C GLN A 97 -25.96 8.61 11.44
N LYS A 98 -26.36 9.76 11.98
CA LYS A 98 -27.50 10.54 11.48
C LYS A 98 -27.10 11.70 10.55
N ASP A 99 -25.84 11.82 10.16
CA ASP A 99 -25.39 12.88 9.25
C ASP A 99 -25.91 12.60 7.82
N PRO A 100 -26.57 13.58 7.16
CA PRO A 100 -26.97 13.45 5.78
C PRO A 100 -25.82 13.12 4.82
N ALA A 101 -24.60 13.58 5.10
CA ALA A 101 -23.42 13.23 4.33
C ALA A 101 -23.15 11.72 4.31
N THR A 102 -23.49 11.02 5.39
CA THR A 102 -23.36 9.54 5.49
C THR A 102 -24.20 8.83 4.43
N ALA A 103 -25.37 9.36 4.07
CA ALA A 103 -26.21 8.78 3.03
C ALA A 103 -25.50 8.74 1.66
N ASN A 104 -24.73 9.79 1.34
CA ASN A 104 -23.99 9.90 0.08
C ASN A 104 -22.81 8.91 0.01
N TRP A 105 -22.34 8.42 1.15
CA TRP A 105 -21.26 7.44 1.23
C TRP A 105 -21.74 5.97 1.21
N LYS A 106 -23.04 5.71 1.43
CA LYS A 106 -23.56 4.32 1.56
C LYS A 106 -23.23 3.44 0.35
N SER A 107 -23.46 3.94 -0.87
CA SER A 107 -23.13 3.20 -2.09
C SER A 107 -21.64 2.93 -2.20
N THR A 108 -20.83 3.93 -1.93
CA THR A 108 -19.37 3.86 -1.95
C THR A 108 -18.83 2.86 -0.93
N ILE A 109 -19.31 2.91 0.31
CA ILE A 109 -18.90 1.98 1.36
C ILE A 109 -19.15 0.53 0.93
N LYS A 110 -20.33 0.27 0.32
CA LYS A 110 -20.69 -1.08 -0.15
C LYS A 110 -19.87 -1.49 -1.38
N GLU A 111 -19.66 -0.56 -2.31
CA GLU A 111 -18.94 -0.82 -3.58
C GLU A 111 -17.45 -1.14 -3.35
N TYR A 112 -16.80 -0.39 -2.48
CA TYR A 112 -15.35 -0.49 -2.24
C TYR A 112 -14.99 -1.29 -0.96
N GLY A 113 -15.97 -1.82 -0.23
CA GLY A 113 -15.72 -2.61 0.97
C GLY A 113 -15.14 -1.82 2.15
N TYR A 114 -15.40 -0.51 2.23
CA TYR A 114 -14.93 0.30 3.36
C TYR A 114 -15.61 -0.11 4.65
N LYS A 115 -14.83 -0.14 5.73
CA LYS A 115 -15.36 -0.43 7.07
C LYS A 115 -15.97 0.82 7.71
N PRO A 116 -17.30 0.90 7.87
CA PRO A 116 -17.94 2.06 8.47
C PRO A 116 -17.75 2.07 9.99
N ILE A 117 -17.29 3.20 10.50
CA ILE A 117 -17.24 3.51 11.93
C ILE A 117 -18.22 4.66 12.19
N LEU A 118 -19.47 4.29 12.47
CA LEU A 118 -20.55 5.25 12.65
C LEU A 118 -20.72 5.58 14.13
N MET A 119 -20.70 6.87 14.44
CA MET A 119 -20.82 7.36 15.80
C MET A 119 -22.27 7.77 16.11
N ALA A 120 -22.81 7.23 17.18
CA ALA A 120 -24.17 7.54 17.65
C ALA A 120 -24.17 8.79 18.55
N GLY A 121 -25.38 9.33 18.80
CA GLY A 121 -25.62 10.48 19.69
C GLY A 121 -25.51 11.82 18.97
N GLU A 122 -25.42 12.89 19.74
CA GLU A 122 -25.31 14.24 19.25
C GLU A 122 -23.93 14.53 18.66
N ARG A 123 -23.90 15.49 17.73
CA ARG A 123 -22.67 15.97 17.11
C ARG A 123 -21.94 16.86 18.12
N GLU A 124 -20.89 16.34 18.71
CA GLU A 124 -19.96 17.07 19.56
C GLU A 124 -18.75 17.51 18.74
N LYS A 125 -18.19 18.65 19.08
CA LYS A 125 -16.96 19.14 18.44
C LYS A 125 -15.85 18.11 18.54
N ASN A 126 -15.15 17.86 17.44
CA ASN A 126 -14.00 16.94 17.33
C ASN A 126 -14.30 15.48 17.74
N LYS A 127 -15.57 15.06 17.73
CA LYS A 127 -15.94 13.68 18.11
C LYS A 127 -15.37 12.65 17.14
N ILE A 128 -15.46 12.91 15.85
CA ILE A 128 -14.90 12.08 14.79
C ILE A 128 -13.38 12.12 14.81
N ASP A 129 -12.78 13.31 14.92
CA ASP A 129 -11.32 13.46 14.98
C ASP A 129 -10.72 12.68 16.13
N ASN A 130 -11.31 12.80 17.32
CA ASN A 130 -10.87 12.06 18.51
C ASN A 130 -10.99 10.53 18.32
N LYS A 131 -12.00 10.08 17.58
CA LYS A 131 -12.17 8.66 17.27
C LYS A 131 -11.10 8.18 16.30
N ILE A 132 -10.84 8.92 15.23
CA ILE A 132 -9.77 8.62 14.26
C ILE A 132 -8.42 8.59 14.96
N ILE A 133 -8.10 9.60 15.77
CA ILE A 133 -6.84 9.68 16.52
C ILE A 133 -6.65 8.45 17.42
N ARG A 134 -7.68 8.05 18.16
CA ARG A 134 -7.65 6.89 19.05
C ARG A 134 -7.45 5.59 18.27
N ASP A 135 -8.18 5.42 17.18
CA ASP A 135 -8.12 4.22 16.37
C ASP A 135 -6.77 4.09 15.63
N ALA A 136 -6.22 5.20 15.12
CA ALA A 136 -4.90 5.19 14.49
C ALA A 136 -3.80 4.81 15.51
N LYS A 137 -3.84 5.35 16.72
CA LYS A 137 -2.91 4.95 17.79
C LYS A 137 -3.09 3.49 18.21
N LYS A 138 -4.32 2.99 18.23
CA LYS A 138 -4.62 1.58 18.50
C LYS A 138 -4.03 0.68 17.42
N VAL A 139 -4.24 0.98 16.15
CA VAL A 139 -3.65 0.24 15.01
C VAL A 139 -2.12 0.23 15.11
N LEU A 140 -1.47 1.36 15.39
CA LEU A 140 -0.03 1.45 15.57
C LEU A 140 0.49 0.48 16.65
N ASN A 141 -0.25 0.33 17.73
CA ASN A 141 0.15 -0.52 18.84
C ASN A 141 -0.12 -2.01 18.59
N GLU A 142 -1.26 -2.34 18.02
CA GLU A 142 -1.77 -3.71 17.87
C GLU A 142 -1.32 -4.37 16.56
N ASN A 143 -1.12 -3.61 15.49
CA ASN A 143 -0.72 -4.15 14.19
C ASN A 143 0.62 -3.57 13.71
N LYS A 144 1.70 -4.27 14.04
CA LYS A 144 3.07 -3.85 13.68
C LYS A 144 3.37 -3.96 12.19
N SER A 145 2.60 -4.76 11.44
CA SER A 145 2.77 -4.93 9.98
C SER A 145 2.31 -3.72 9.16
N ILE A 146 1.58 -2.76 9.77
CA ILE A 146 1.20 -1.53 9.08
C ILE A 146 2.39 -0.56 9.06
N ASP A 147 2.83 -0.21 7.87
CA ASP A 147 3.96 0.72 7.64
C ASP A 147 3.51 2.11 7.24
N ILE A 148 2.34 2.19 6.57
CA ILE A 148 1.82 3.42 6.00
C ILE A 148 0.46 3.73 6.61
N PHE A 149 0.31 4.96 7.09
CA PHE A 149 -0.95 5.52 7.56
C PHE A 149 -1.41 6.60 6.58
N VAL A 150 -2.58 6.40 5.99
CA VAL A 150 -3.21 7.39 5.12
C VAL A 150 -4.34 8.07 5.88
N ILE A 151 -4.28 9.37 6.01
CA ILE A 151 -5.34 10.19 6.61
C ILE A 151 -5.99 11.02 5.51
N VAL A 152 -7.27 10.76 5.28
CA VAL A 152 -8.07 11.45 4.25
C VAL A 152 -8.85 12.57 4.94
N SER A 153 -8.22 13.72 5.12
CA SER A 153 -8.81 14.91 5.73
C SER A 153 -8.00 16.16 5.37
N ARG A 154 -8.64 17.32 5.38
CA ARG A 154 -8.00 18.63 5.24
C ARG A 154 -7.74 19.35 6.56
N ASP A 155 -8.19 18.76 7.68
CA ASP A 155 -8.20 19.42 8.98
C ASP A 155 -6.81 19.42 9.62
N GLY A 156 -6.41 20.61 10.12
CA GLY A 156 -5.15 20.79 10.85
C GLY A 156 -5.08 20.11 12.21
N ASP A 157 -6.20 19.68 12.78
CA ASP A 157 -6.27 19.04 14.10
C ASP A 157 -5.58 17.66 14.11
N TYR A 158 -5.40 17.04 12.95
CA TYR A 158 -4.62 15.81 12.82
C TYR A 158 -3.10 16.00 12.87
N THR A 159 -2.59 17.23 12.94
CA THR A 159 -1.14 17.50 12.88
C THR A 159 -0.36 16.77 13.96
N GLU A 160 -0.88 16.72 15.19
CA GLU A 160 -0.19 16.04 16.29
C GLU A 160 -0.22 14.51 16.15
N LEU A 161 -1.32 13.94 15.61
CA LEU A 161 -1.37 12.52 15.26
C LEU A 161 -0.31 12.18 14.21
N VAL A 162 -0.21 13.00 13.16
CA VAL A 162 0.77 12.80 12.08
C VAL A 162 2.20 12.81 12.63
N ARG A 163 2.54 13.77 13.48
CA ARG A 163 3.86 13.83 14.14
C ARG A 163 4.12 12.59 14.99
N PHE A 164 3.13 12.18 15.77
CA PHE A 164 3.22 11.00 16.61
C PHE A 164 3.46 9.71 15.82
N LEU A 165 2.73 9.50 14.71
CA LEU A 165 2.92 8.33 13.84
C LEU A 165 4.31 8.35 13.19
N ARG A 166 4.78 9.50 12.73
CA ARG A 166 6.11 9.67 12.15
C ARG A 166 7.24 9.45 13.15
N SER A 167 7.09 9.91 14.40
CA SER A 167 8.07 9.63 15.46
C SER A 167 8.18 8.13 15.78
N ASN A 168 7.12 7.35 15.48
CA ASN A 168 7.10 5.89 15.53
C ASN A 168 7.56 5.23 14.20
N ARG A 169 8.31 5.95 13.35
CA ARG A 169 8.89 5.47 12.08
C ARG A 169 7.86 5.00 11.06
N LYS A 170 6.61 5.47 11.14
CA LYS A 170 5.59 5.17 10.12
C LYS A 170 5.57 6.26 9.04
N ARG A 171 5.38 5.85 7.79
CA ARG A 171 5.10 6.78 6.70
C ARG A 171 3.66 7.27 6.84
N VAL A 172 3.47 8.59 6.81
CA VAL A 172 2.13 9.19 6.90
C VAL A 172 1.84 9.99 5.65
N VAL A 173 0.78 9.62 4.94
CA VAL A 173 0.34 10.29 3.72
C VAL A 173 -0.99 10.99 3.99
N ILE A 174 -1.09 12.25 3.60
CA ILE A 174 -2.33 13.03 3.66
C ILE A 174 -2.96 13.07 2.27
N LEU A 175 -4.20 12.59 2.17
CA LEU A 175 -5.03 12.77 0.98
C LEU A 175 -6.10 13.82 1.27
N ALA A 176 -6.08 14.92 0.53
CA ALA A 176 -7.01 16.00 0.83
C ALA A 176 -7.34 16.89 -0.37
N PRO A 177 -8.48 17.59 -0.38
CA PRO A 177 -8.79 18.62 -1.35
C PRO A 177 -7.76 19.77 -1.32
N LYS A 178 -7.83 20.67 -2.31
CA LYS A 178 -6.87 21.79 -2.48
C LYS A 178 -6.64 22.66 -1.23
N ASN A 179 -7.68 22.91 -0.43
CA ASN A 179 -7.63 23.82 0.72
C ASN A 179 -7.22 23.12 2.03
N THR A 180 -6.21 22.32 2.00
CA THR A 180 -5.69 21.61 3.16
C THR A 180 -4.81 22.52 4.01
N SER A 181 -4.88 22.36 5.33
CA SER A 181 -4.02 23.04 6.30
C SER A 181 -2.53 22.90 5.95
N LYS A 182 -1.81 24.01 5.84
CA LYS A 182 -0.35 24.01 5.60
C LYS A 182 0.40 23.29 6.72
N LYS A 183 -0.05 23.44 7.98
CA LYS A 183 0.52 22.78 9.16
C LYS A 183 0.45 21.27 9.02
N LEU A 184 -0.70 20.74 8.56
CA LEU A 184 -0.90 19.31 8.35
C LEU A 184 0.00 18.77 7.23
N LYS A 185 0.06 19.46 6.09
CA LYS A 185 0.94 19.10 4.97
C LYS A 185 2.40 19.01 5.39
N ASN A 186 2.88 20.03 6.09
CA ASN A 186 4.29 20.12 6.51
C ASN A 186 4.66 19.05 7.56
N ALA A 187 3.69 18.57 8.33
CA ALA A 187 3.90 17.51 9.31
C ALA A 187 3.98 16.12 8.68
N SER A 188 3.33 15.90 7.54
CA SER A 188 3.25 14.59 6.88
C SER A 188 4.55 14.18 6.18
N SER A 189 4.67 12.89 5.85
CA SER A 189 5.73 12.39 4.98
C SER A 189 5.47 12.80 3.54
N GLU A 190 4.19 12.85 3.16
CA GLU A 190 3.72 13.17 1.82
C GLU A 190 2.30 13.73 1.89
N SER A 191 1.95 14.63 0.97
CA SER A 191 0.58 15.14 0.84
C SER A 191 0.18 15.18 -0.62
N ARG A 192 -0.91 14.50 -0.94
CA ARG A 192 -1.49 14.44 -2.29
C ARG A 192 -2.84 15.13 -2.35
N THR A 193 -3.11 15.77 -3.47
CA THR A 193 -4.38 16.48 -3.68
C THR A 193 -5.38 15.59 -4.39
N ILE A 194 -6.50 15.26 -3.72
CA ILE A 194 -7.61 14.53 -4.32
C ILE A 194 -8.54 15.47 -5.10
N LYS A 195 -9.06 14.98 -6.22
CA LYS A 195 -9.91 15.73 -7.15
C LYS A 195 -11.36 15.28 -7.06
N ASN A 196 -12.30 16.20 -7.23
CA ASN A 196 -13.69 15.82 -7.43
C ASN A 196 -13.87 15.12 -8.79
N ARG A 197 -14.70 14.08 -8.81
CA ARG A 197 -15.21 13.53 -10.07
C ARG A 197 -16.05 14.62 -10.75
N ARG A 198 -15.58 15.16 -11.86
CA ARG A 198 -16.43 16.06 -12.68
C ARG A 198 -17.58 15.21 -13.19
N ARG A 199 -18.83 15.55 -12.83
CA ARG A 199 -20.00 15.04 -13.55
C ARG A 199 -19.88 15.53 -15.00
N LYS A 200 -19.74 14.61 -15.95
CA LYS A 200 -19.96 14.91 -17.37
C LYS A 200 -21.44 15.05 -17.61
#